data_61c72d9f33e0f060a91f65edab0948e1
#
_entry.id   61c72d9f33e0f060a91f65edab0948e1
#
_cell.length_a   1.000
_cell.length_b   1.000
_cell.length_c   1.000
_cell.angle_alpha   90.00
_cell.angle_beta   90.00
_cell.angle_gamma   90.00
#
_symmetry.space_group_name_H-M   'P 1'
#
loop_
_entity.id
_entity.type
_entity.pdbx_description
1 polymer ?
#
loop_
_entity_poly.entity_id
_entity_poly.type
_entity_poly.pdbx_seq_one_letter_code
_entity_poly.pdbx_strand_id
1 'polypeptide(L)'
;MKIFEKIFVILIFVIGIIYVGRDLWGIKFSHYPGDKYDTRFNNVILEHNYRFFRGIEKSYLSAKFFYPAKKSIAGSDHHLFPSLIYSFLRLCGLDMFYSFSLWVLILFLLNYFSSFYILNKSGIDFFLSGIGAFLFSFSLPIMAQTMHIQTLYIFPIPFIFYFLQKFFETNKYKYFLKFFIFFLILYYTSPYFSCLILIPLFFFTITSIIINKEKFLKYIYKDIFLKLITIIVFFILILPFYLVYTKTGDFWGKGHIIKNLPSFIAYMVPFHGSFLYKNFSLYFWKFQTDPWHKEYSFGLITSSILFFYIFKGIKFRDLFPYIITIFLTILIFTKIGNFSLYSFILEIKIFRKAQAVWRYYHILLFPIIFSSLKSIQRYTLNFKLRNFIYIFLLISVLIENFPLRNSMKNTPILEIKNAHKDLEEVVKLKRKKEHKCFVVILPDSLKGKNIKVDLVSTMIVYQNLNFPTINGYTTFSPKGYNMWDEPTWQDVINWLKYNGWEDEKIESKVLKIYFDGEKYY
;
A
#
# COMPACT_ATOMS: atom_id res chain seq x y z
N MET A 1 -1.54 32.21 -20.28
CA MET A 1 -1.02 30.83 -20.31
C MET A 1 -0.79 30.27 -18.91
N LYS A 2 0.08 30.85 -18.06
CA LYS A 2 0.39 30.27 -16.72
C LYS A 2 -0.78 30.05 -15.74
N ILE A 3 -1.81 30.89 -15.77
CA ILE A 3 -3.00 30.70 -14.91
C ILE A 3 -3.84 29.54 -15.40
N PHE A 4 -4.07 29.46 -16.69
CA PHE A 4 -4.86 28.39 -17.32
C PHE A 4 -4.25 26.99 -17.08
N GLU A 5 -2.91 26.90 -17.17
CA GLU A 5 -2.17 25.68 -16.86
C GLU A 5 -2.37 25.22 -15.40
N LYS A 6 -2.29 26.15 -14.46
CA LYS A 6 -2.54 25.83 -13.03
C LYS A 6 -3.96 25.37 -12.78
N ILE A 7 -4.94 26.05 -13.39
CA ILE A 7 -6.36 25.67 -13.30
C ILE A 7 -6.57 24.26 -13.86
N PHE A 8 -5.96 23.94 -15.00
CA PHE A 8 -6.04 22.61 -15.60
C PHE A 8 -5.55 21.52 -14.64
N VAL A 9 -4.39 21.68 -14.01
CA VAL A 9 -3.83 20.68 -13.09
C VAL A 9 -4.74 20.49 -11.88
N ILE A 10 -5.28 21.57 -11.33
CA ILE A 10 -6.22 21.50 -10.20
C ILE A 10 -7.53 20.81 -10.64
N LEU A 11 -8.04 21.16 -11.82
CA LEU A 11 -9.28 20.56 -12.35
C LEU A 11 -9.13 19.04 -12.55
N ILE A 12 -8.03 18.59 -13.15
CA ILE A 12 -7.74 17.16 -13.34
C ILE A 12 -7.61 16.43 -12.00
N PHE A 13 -7.00 17.05 -11.00
CA PHE A 13 -6.95 16.52 -9.65
C PHE A 13 -8.37 16.39 -9.05
N VAL A 14 -9.19 17.44 -9.17
CA VAL A 14 -10.56 17.42 -8.65
C VAL A 14 -11.40 16.34 -9.33
N ILE A 15 -11.27 16.17 -10.66
CA ILE A 15 -11.92 15.08 -11.38
C ILE A 15 -11.48 13.72 -10.82
N GLY A 16 -10.18 13.52 -10.58
CA GLY A 16 -9.66 12.29 -9.97
C GLY A 16 -10.25 12.02 -8.59
N ILE A 17 -10.33 13.05 -7.75
CA ILE A 17 -10.96 12.95 -6.42
C ILE A 17 -12.46 12.63 -6.54
N ILE A 18 -13.17 13.19 -7.51
CA ILE A 18 -14.58 12.85 -7.75
C ILE A 18 -14.72 11.37 -8.17
N TYR A 19 -13.82 10.87 -9.02
CA TYR A 19 -13.84 9.49 -9.49
C TYR A 19 -13.70 8.48 -8.35
N VAL A 20 -12.71 8.67 -7.48
CA VAL A 20 -12.49 7.77 -6.33
C VAL A 20 -13.34 8.14 -5.12
N GLY A 21 -13.61 9.42 -4.90
CA GLY A 21 -14.17 9.94 -3.66
C GLY A 21 -15.63 9.59 -3.46
N ARG A 22 -16.40 9.53 -4.54
CA ARG A 22 -17.82 9.18 -4.48
C ARG A 22 -18.04 7.81 -3.84
N ASP A 23 -17.21 6.87 -4.18
CA ASP A 23 -17.31 5.49 -3.68
C ASP A 23 -16.52 5.31 -2.38
N LEU A 24 -15.40 5.99 -2.17
CA LEU A 24 -14.58 5.83 -0.97
C LEU A 24 -15.17 6.53 0.27
N TRP A 25 -15.63 7.75 0.13
CA TRP A 25 -16.09 8.55 1.27
C TRP A 25 -17.59 8.77 1.31
N GLY A 26 -18.30 8.51 0.21
CA GLY A 26 -19.70 8.88 0.09
C GLY A 26 -19.93 10.39 0.21
N ILE A 27 -21.19 10.79 0.35
CA ILE A 27 -21.56 12.21 0.53
C ILE A 27 -21.17 12.65 1.95
N LYS A 28 -20.47 13.77 2.08
CA LYS A 28 -20.03 14.36 3.37
C LYS A 28 -19.20 13.40 4.24
N PHE A 29 -18.39 12.54 3.63
CA PHE A 29 -17.59 11.54 4.36
C PHE A 29 -18.45 10.58 5.21
N SER A 30 -19.60 10.19 4.71
CA SER A 30 -20.51 9.29 5.40
C SER A 30 -20.03 7.83 5.42
N HIS A 31 -19.11 7.49 4.53
CA HIS A 31 -18.54 6.14 4.40
C HIS A 31 -17.07 6.10 4.83
N TYR A 32 -16.69 4.96 5.35
CA TYR A 32 -15.31 4.69 5.71
C TYR A 32 -14.54 4.21 4.46
N PRO A 33 -13.40 4.83 4.10
CA PRO A 33 -12.69 4.46 2.88
C PRO A 33 -12.04 3.09 3.00
N GLY A 34 -12.33 2.21 2.03
CA GLY A 34 -11.79 0.86 1.97
C GLY A 34 -12.65 -0.20 2.66
N ASP A 35 -12.07 -1.37 2.89
CA ASP A 35 -12.76 -2.51 3.47
C ASP A 35 -12.88 -2.43 5.01
N LYS A 36 -13.72 -3.30 5.57
CA LYS A 36 -13.92 -3.35 7.02
C LYS A 36 -12.92 -4.23 7.79
N TYR A 37 -11.95 -4.83 7.11
CA TYR A 37 -10.91 -5.66 7.72
C TYR A 37 -9.54 -4.99 7.62
N ASP A 38 -8.84 -5.14 6.50
CA ASP A 38 -7.47 -4.65 6.31
C ASP A 38 -7.37 -3.14 6.49
N THR A 39 -8.31 -2.39 5.92
CA THR A 39 -8.27 -0.93 5.99
C THR A 39 -8.50 -0.42 7.42
N ARG A 40 -9.47 -0.99 8.14
CA ARG A 40 -9.70 -0.65 9.56
C ARG A 40 -8.54 -1.07 10.46
N PHE A 41 -7.92 -2.22 10.19
CA PHE A 41 -6.71 -2.65 10.89
C PHE A 41 -5.57 -1.63 10.73
N ASN A 42 -5.37 -1.10 9.52
CA ASN A 42 -4.36 -0.05 9.31
C ASN A 42 -4.69 1.25 10.05
N ASN A 43 -5.97 1.59 10.21
CA ASN A 43 -6.36 2.69 11.09
C ASN A 43 -6.02 2.42 12.56
N VAL A 44 -6.20 1.20 13.04
CA VAL A 44 -5.77 0.79 14.40
C VAL A 44 -4.26 0.96 14.58
N ILE A 45 -3.44 0.63 13.56
CA ILE A 45 -1.99 0.86 13.62
C ILE A 45 -1.66 2.36 13.66
N LEU A 46 -2.30 3.17 12.83
CA LEU A 46 -2.11 4.63 12.83
C LEU A 46 -2.51 5.26 14.17
N GLU A 47 -3.62 4.82 14.76
CA GLU A 47 -4.07 5.27 16.09
C GLU A 47 -3.12 4.82 17.18
N HIS A 48 -2.57 3.58 17.11
CA HIS A 48 -1.52 3.12 18.02
C HIS A 48 -0.27 4.01 17.94
N ASN A 49 0.16 4.38 16.73
CA ASN A 49 1.31 5.27 16.53
C ASN A 49 1.04 6.66 17.12
N TYR A 50 -0.15 7.22 16.91
CA TYR A 50 -0.56 8.48 17.56
C TYR A 50 -0.52 8.39 19.08
N ARG A 51 -1.07 7.30 19.65
CA ARG A 51 -1.08 7.08 21.11
C ARG A 51 0.35 6.90 21.65
N PHE A 52 1.25 6.28 20.89
CA PHE A 52 2.66 6.19 21.22
C PHE A 52 3.34 7.57 21.23
N PHE A 53 3.12 8.40 20.22
CA PHE A 53 3.64 9.77 20.18
C PHE A 53 3.10 10.66 21.30
N ARG A 54 1.90 10.36 21.80
CA ARG A 54 1.30 11.03 22.96
C ARG A 54 1.77 10.46 24.31
N GLY A 55 2.63 9.44 24.33
CA GLY A 55 3.09 8.78 25.56
C GLY A 55 2.04 7.90 26.26
N ILE A 56 0.88 7.65 25.61
CA ILE A 56 -0.17 6.77 26.16
C ILE A 56 0.25 5.29 26.04
N GLU A 57 0.86 4.92 24.92
CA GLU A 57 1.45 3.60 24.72
C GLU A 57 2.96 3.66 24.97
N LYS A 58 3.47 2.64 25.71
CA LYS A 58 4.90 2.59 26.12
C LYS A 58 5.83 2.01 25.04
N SER A 59 5.29 1.31 24.07
CA SER A 59 6.07 0.61 23.04
C SER A 59 5.48 0.87 21.67
N TYR A 60 6.32 1.29 20.73
CA TYR A 60 5.95 1.49 19.34
C TYR A 60 5.52 0.18 18.64
N LEU A 61 6.23 -0.93 18.91
CA LEU A 61 5.99 -2.22 18.24
C LEU A 61 5.00 -3.13 18.97
N SER A 62 4.61 -2.81 20.20
CA SER A 62 3.77 -3.69 21.03
C SER A 62 2.45 -3.00 21.38
N ALA A 63 1.48 -3.11 20.50
CA ALA A 63 0.09 -2.78 20.80
C ALA A 63 -0.52 -3.89 21.70
N LYS A 64 -1.61 -3.58 22.39
CA LYS A 64 -2.22 -4.46 23.39
C LYS A 64 -3.29 -5.39 22.83
N PHE A 65 -3.20 -5.74 21.55
CA PHE A 65 -3.91 -6.86 20.93
C PHE A 65 -2.96 -8.06 20.80
N PHE A 66 -3.49 -9.25 20.62
CA PHE A 66 -2.78 -10.52 20.82
C PHE A 66 -2.18 -10.66 22.24
N TYR A 67 -2.80 -10.03 23.22
CA TYR A 67 -2.28 -10.09 24.58
C TYR A 67 -2.09 -11.54 25.07
N PRO A 68 -0.98 -11.90 25.71
CA PRO A 68 0.11 -11.06 26.19
C PRO A 68 1.33 -10.96 25.25
N ALA A 69 1.19 -11.31 23.97
CA ALA A 69 2.30 -11.28 23.02
C ALA A 69 2.89 -9.87 22.86
N LYS A 70 4.19 -9.83 22.62
CA LYS A 70 4.94 -8.61 22.33
C LYS A 70 5.13 -8.46 20.81
N LYS A 71 5.42 -7.23 20.37
CA LYS A 71 5.72 -6.89 18.97
C LYS A 71 4.55 -7.16 18.00
N SER A 72 3.32 -7.02 18.46
CA SER A 72 2.10 -7.26 17.68
C SER A 72 2.00 -6.44 16.39
N ILE A 73 2.60 -5.22 16.35
CA ILE A 73 2.65 -4.37 15.14
C ILE A 73 3.58 -4.96 14.07
N ALA A 74 4.62 -5.71 14.45
CA ALA A 74 5.59 -6.26 13.51
C ALA A 74 5.05 -7.36 12.58
N GLY A 75 3.80 -7.77 12.77
CA GLY A 75 3.10 -8.68 11.86
C GLY A 75 2.57 -8.04 10.57
N SER A 76 2.67 -6.70 10.43
CA SER A 76 2.20 -5.94 9.26
C SER A 76 3.05 -4.68 9.03
N ASP A 77 2.67 -3.85 8.04
CA ASP A 77 3.30 -2.55 7.83
C ASP A 77 3.08 -1.63 9.05
N HIS A 78 4.13 -0.91 9.45
CA HIS A 78 4.09 -0.09 10.66
C HIS A 78 3.66 1.36 10.45
N HIS A 79 3.63 1.83 9.20
CA HIS A 79 3.17 3.17 8.78
C HIS A 79 3.79 4.35 9.55
N LEU A 80 5.07 4.27 9.96
CA LEU A 80 5.67 5.30 10.81
C LEU A 80 5.63 6.69 10.17
N PHE A 81 6.03 6.81 8.91
CA PHE A 81 6.03 8.11 8.24
C PHE A 81 4.60 8.64 8.00
N PRO A 82 3.68 7.88 7.41
CA PRO A 82 2.31 8.36 7.22
C PRO A 82 1.56 8.63 8.52
N SER A 83 1.95 7.99 9.63
CA SER A 83 1.32 8.24 10.94
C SER A 83 1.60 9.63 11.50
N LEU A 84 2.65 10.32 11.04
CA LEU A 84 2.87 11.72 11.41
C LEU A 84 1.74 12.61 10.89
N ILE A 85 1.29 12.38 9.67
CA ILE A 85 0.16 13.10 9.07
C ILE A 85 -1.13 12.77 9.83
N TYR A 86 -1.38 11.49 10.07
CA TYR A 86 -2.53 11.04 10.84
C TYR A 86 -2.54 11.65 12.26
N SER A 87 -1.41 11.63 12.94
CA SER A 87 -1.26 12.18 14.29
C SER A 87 -1.53 13.69 14.33
N PHE A 88 -1.10 14.41 13.32
CA PHE A 88 -1.42 15.83 13.20
C PHE A 88 -2.94 16.04 13.10
N LEU A 89 -3.64 15.27 12.28
CA LEU A 89 -5.11 15.35 12.17
C LEU A 89 -5.82 15.03 13.50
N ARG A 90 -5.32 14.03 14.23
CA ARG A 90 -5.80 13.70 15.57
C ARG A 90 -5.56 14.83 16.58
N LEU A 91 -4.42 15.51 16.50
CA LEU A 91 -4.11 16.68 17.34
C LEU A 91 -5.00 17.88 17.03
N CYS A 92 -5.49 18.00 15.79
CA CYS A 92 -6.50 19.01 15.42
C CYS A 92 -7.92 18.70 15.97
N GLY A 93 -8.08 17.63 16.76
CA GLY A 93 -9.36 17.29 17.41
C GLY A 93 -10.29 16.39 16.60
N LEU A 94 -9.87 15.92 15.43
CA LEU A 94 -10.67 14.99 14.65
C LEU A 94 -10.68 13.60 15.30
N ASP A 95 -11.80 12.88 15.23
CA ASP A 95 -11.87 11.51 15.69
C ASP A 95 -11.05 10.56 14.78
N MET A 96 -10.86 9.30 15.20
CA MET A 96 -10.03 8.34 14.48
C MET A 96 -10.54 8.04 13.06
N PHE A 97 -11.86 8.08 12.83
CA PHE A 97 -12.46 7.75 11.53
C PHE A 97 -12.34 8.89 10.54
N TYR A 98 -12.63 10.12 10.98
CA TYR A 98 -12.44 11.30 10.13
C TYR A 98 -10.97 11.62 9.89
N SER A 99 -10.09 11.39 10.87
CA SER A 99 -8.65 11.49 10.68
C SER A 99 -8.16 10.51 9.63
N PHE A 100 -8.65 9.27 9.64
CA PHE A 100 -8.32 8.28 8.63
C PHE A 100 -8.85 8.66 7.24
N SER A 101 -10.09 9.13 7.15
CA SER A 101 -10.69 9.59 5.89
C SER A 101 -9.90 10.73 5.25
N LEU A 102 -9.47 11.72 6.03
CA LEU A 102 -8.63 12.81 5.55
C LEU A 102 -7.19 12.36 5.26
N TRP A 103 -6.66 11.42 6.03
CA TRP A 103 -5.37 10.81 5.75
C TRP A 103 -5.36 10.12 4.37
N VAL A 104 -6.44 9.45 3.99
CA VAL A 104 -6.61 8.87 2.64
C VAL A 104 -6.69 9.96 1.57
N LEU A 105 -7.40 11.06 1.82
CA LEU A 105 -7.44 12.20 0.88
C LEU A 105 -6.04 12.78 0.65
N ILE A 106 -5.25 12.96 1.74
CA ILE A 106 -3.87 13.45 1.67
C ILE A 106 -2.97 12.48 0.91
N LEU A 107 -3.21 11.17 0.99
CA LEU A 107 -2.51 10.15 0.19
C LEU A 107 -2.66 10.44 -1.31
N PHE A 108 -3.88 10.62 -1.81
CA PHE A 108 -4.11 10.93 -3.22
C PHE A 108 -3.50 12.27 -3.63
N LEU A 109 -3.56 13.26 -2.75
CA LEU A 109 -2.93 14.56 -2.95
C LEU A 109 -1.41 14.43 -3.08
N LEU A 110 -0.76 13.71 -2.19
CA LEU A 110 0.69 13.48 -2.23
C LEU A 110 1.10 12.72 -3.49
N ASN A 111 0.38 11.65 -3.86
CA ASN A 111 0.66 10.89 -5.08
C ASN A 111 0.56 11.78 -6.33
N TYR A 112 -0.50 12.56 -6.44
CA TYR A 112 -0.75 13.42 -7.59
C TYR A 112 0.32 14.51 -7.72
N PHE A 113 0.55 15.28 -6.67
CA PHE A 113 1.48 16.40 -6.74
C PHE A 113 2.95 15.97 -6.78
N SER A 114 3.32 14.85 -6.17
CA SER A 114 4.68 14.30 -6.29
C SER A 114 4.99 13.88 -7.73
N SER A 115 4.09 13.11 -8.35
CA SER A 115 4.27 12.67 -9.73
C SER A 115 4.22 13.83 -10.71
N PHE A 116 3.26 14.76 -10.56
CA PHE A 116 3.20 15.99 -11.36
C PHE A 116 4.50 16.79 -11.29
N TYR A 117 4.98 17.04 -10.06
CA TYR A 117 6.20 17.81 -9.84
C TYR A 117 7.42 17.16 -10.51
N ILE A 118 7.57 15.84 -10.37
CA ILE A 118 8.71 15.14 -10.94
C ILE A 118 8.61 15.04 -12.47
N LEU A 119 7.43 14.78 -13.03
CA LEU A 119 7.22 14.75 -14.47
C LEU A 119 7.56 16.12 -15.10
N ASN A 120 7.04 17.19 -14.55
CA ASN A 120 7.30 18.55 -15.03
C ASN A 120 8.78 18.94 -14.85
N LYS A 121 9.38 18.64 -13.69
CA LYS A 121 10.80 18.89 -13.42
C LYS A 121 11.74 18.11 -14.34
N SER A 122 11.29 16.96 -14.85
CA SER A 122 12.02 16.17 -15.85
C SER A 122 11.86 16.71 -17.28
N GLY A 123 11.21 17.85 -17.44
CA GLY A 123 10.98 18.51 -18.72
C GLY A 123 9.88 17.87 -19.56
N ILE A 124 8.91 17.22 -18.92
CA ILE A 124 7.64 16.85 -19.57
C ILE A 124 6.75 18.10 -19.55
N ASP A 125 6.05 18.33 -20.67
CA ASP A 125 5.09 19.40 -20.83
C ASP A 125 4.09 19.44 -19.67
N PHE A 126 3.68 20.65 -19.28
CA PHE A 126 2.81 20.86 -18.13
C PHE A 126 1.49 20.11 -18.22
N PHE A 127 0.89 20.10 -19.42
CA PHE A 127 -0.37 19.43 -19.70
C PHE A 127 -0.22 17.89 -19.59
N LEU A 128 0.80 17.33 -20.23
CA LEU A 128 1.11 15.91 -20.13
C LEU A 128 1.48 15.50 -18.69
N SER A 129 2.17 16.37 -17.94
CA SER A 129 2.48 16.12 -16.53
C SER A 129 1.21 16.00 -15.68
N GLY A 130 0.17 16.80 -15.97
CA GLY A 130 -1.16 16.68 -15.33
C GLY A 130 -1.85 15.35 -15.64
N ILE A 131 -1.84 14.93 -16.91
CA ILE A 131 -2.39 13.62 -17.32
C ILE A 131 -1.60 12.47 -16.64
N GLY A 132 -0.28 12.55 -16.64
CA GLY A 132 0.56 11.54 -15.99
C GLY A 132 0.35 11.46 -14.48
N ALA A 133 0.14 12.58 -13.82
CA ALA A 133 -0.19 12.64 -12.40
C ALA A 133 -1.56 12.00 -12.11
N PHE A 134 -2.55 12.22 -12.98
CA PHE A 134 -3.83 11.53 -12.89
C PHE A 134 -3.66 10.02 -13.02
N LEU A 135 -2.94 9.56 -14.02
CA LEU A 135 -2.67 8.12 -14.22
C LEU A 135 -1.94 7.49 -13.02
N PHE A 136 -0.98 8.19 -12.43
CA PHE A 136 -0.24 7.71 -11.26
C PHE A 136 -1.12 7.60 -10.01
N SER A 137 -2.15 8.46 -9.87
CA SER A 137 -2.92 8.59 -8.63
C SER A 137 -4.32 8.02 -8.70
N PHE A 138 -4.95 8.01 -9.88
CA PHE A 138 -6.39 7.75 -10.05
C PHE A 138 -6.69 6.72 -11.14
N SER A 139 -5.68 6.06 -11.71
CA SER A 139 -5.91 5.08 -12.77
C SER A 139 -6.59 3.80 -12.27
N LEU A 140 -7.12 3.03 -13.22
CA LEU A 140 -7.78 1.75 -12.93
C LEU A 140 -6.94 0.80 -12.06
N PRO A 141 -5.60 0.63 -12.27
CA PRO A 141 -4.77 -0.17 -11.37
C PRO A 141 -4.73 0.36 -9.92
N ILE A 142 -4.82 1.67 -9.72
CA ILE A 142 -4.91 2.28 -8.40
C ILE A 142 -6.30 2.01 -7.78
N MET A 143 -7.36 2.20 -8.55
CA MET A 143 -8.73 1.94 -8.10
C MET A 143 -8.94 0.48 -7.71
N ALA A 144 -8.33 -0.48 -8.42
CA ALA A 144 -8.39 -1.90 -8.10
C ALA A 144 -7.81 -2.25 -6.71
N GLN A 145 -7.02 -1.34 -6.10
CA GLN A 145 -6.38 -1.56 -4.79
C GLN A 145 -7.00 -0.73 -3.66
N THR A 146 -8.10 -0.06 -3.90
CA THR A 146 -8.73 0.80 -2.87
C THR A 146 -9.25 0.05 -1.65
N MET A 147 -9.44 -1.26 -1.73
CA MET A 147 -9.69 -2.12 -0.56
C MET A 147 -8.44 -2.30 0.34
N HIS A 148 -7.24 -1.98 -0.18
CA HIS A 148 -5.97 -2.02 0.56
C HIS A 148 -5.29 -0.65 0.51
N ILE A 149 -6.01 0.37 0.90
CA ILE A 149 -5.66 1.79 0.77
C ILE A 149 -4.26 2.12 1.31
N GLN A 150 -3.84 1.45 2.38
CA GLN A 150 -2.51 1.59 2.95
C GLN A 150 -1.38 1.33 1.94
N THR A 151 -1.64 0.52 0.92
CA THR A 151 -0.65 0.18 -0.12
C THR A 151 -0.54 1.25 -1.20
N LEU A 152 -1.39 2.24 -1.19
CA LEU A 152 -1.41 3.32 -2.17
C LEU A 152 -0.58 4.55 -1.75
N TYR A 153 0.16 4.48 -0.64
CA TYR A 153 1.06 5.56 -0.21
C TYR A 153 2.39 5.47 -0.97
N ILE A 154 2.33 5.72 -2.29
CA ILE A 154 3.43 5.49 -3.26
C ILE A 154 4.13 6.76 -3.73
N PHE A 155 3.78 7.91 -3.16
CA PHE A 155 4.34 9.22 -3.55
C PHE A 155 5.88 9.31 -3.53
N PRO A 156 6.66 8.51 -2.76
CA PRO A 156 8.12 8.58 -2.81
C PRO A 156 8.71 7.99 -4.10
N ILE A 157 7.99 7.11 -4.80
CA ILE A 157 8.50 6.36 -5.96
C ILE A 157 8.97 7.29 -7.10
N PRO A 158 8.22 8.32 -7.53
CA PRO A 158 8.69 9.28 -8.52
C PRO A 158 10.03 9.94 -8.15
N PHE A 159 10.18 10.33 -6.87
CA PHE A 159 11.41 10.93 -6.37
C PHE A 159 12.59 9.96 -6.38
N ILE A 160 12.36 8.69 -5.99
CA ILE A 160 13.39 7.65 -5.96
C ILE A 160 13.99 7.47 -7.36
N PHE A 161 13.16 7.22 -8.38
CA PHE A 161 13.63 7.06 -9.76
C PHE A 161 14.29 8.31 -10.31
N TYR A 162 13.69 9.48 -10.08
CA TYR A 162 14.24 10.76 -10.57
C TYR A 162 15.62 11.07 -9.96
N PHE A 163 15.77 10.95 -8.64
CA PHE A 163 17.04 11.28 -8.00
C PHE A 163 18.12 10.25 -8.32
N LEU A 164 17.77 8.98 -8.47
CA LEU A 164 18.68 7.95 -8.91
C LEU A 164 19.16 8.22 -10.36
N GLN A 165 18.26 8.56 -11.28
CA GLN A 165 18.62 8.98 -12.64
C GLN A 165 19.57 10.18 -12.61
N LYS A 166 19.20 11.25 -11.88
CA LYS A 166 20.02 12.46 -11.79
C LYS A 166 21.40 12.21 -11.16
N PHE A 167 21.50 11.26 -10.25
CA PHE A 167 22.77 10.82 -9.71
C PHE A 167 23.65 10.22 -10.81
N PHE A 168 23.16 9.27 -11.60
CA PHE A 168 23.94 8.68 -12.69
C PHE A 168 24.27 9.64 -13.82
N GLU A 169 23.40 10.61 -14.13
CA GLU A 169 23.65 11.64 -15.13
C GLU A 169 24.72 12.66 -14.71
N THR A 170 24.77 13.02 -13.43
CA THR A 170 25.56 14.17 -12.95
C THR A 170 26.61 13.84 -11.91
N ASN A 171 26.52 12.66 -11.29
CA ASN A 171 27.31 12.20 -10.15
C ASN A 171 27.38 13.17 -8.95
N LYS A 172 26.39 14.05 -8.79
CA LYS A 172 26.35 15.02 -7.69
C LYS A 172 25.80 14.34 -6.42
N TYR A 173 26.56 14.44 -5.32
CA TYR A 173 26.21 13.86 -4.01
C TYR A 173 24.78 14.22 -3.54
N LYS A 174 24.32 15.45 -3.75
CA LYS A 174 22.97 15.87 -3.36
C LYS A 174 21.84 14.97 -3.91
N TYR A 175 22.02 14.38 -5.10
CA TYR A 175 21.01 13.47 -5.67
C TYR A 175 21.10 12.07 -5.06
N PHE A 176 22.31 11.62 -4.74
CA PHE A 176 22.54 10.40 -3.99
C PHE A 176 21.88 10.45 -2.60
N LEU A 177 22.12 11.52 -1.85
CA LEU A 177 21.50 11.73 -0.54
C LEU A 177 19.96 11.78 -0.63
N LYS A 178 19.41 12.52 -1.60
CA LYS A 178 17.95 12.61 -1.79
C LYS A 178 17.33 11.27 -2.16
N PHE A 179 18.01 10.45 -2.97
CA PHE A 179 17.57 9.09 -3.26
C PHE A 179 17.39 8.28 -1.96
N PHE A 180 18.39 8.27 -1.08
CA PHE A 180 18.29 7.53 0.18
C PHE A 180 17.21 8.09 1.13
N ILE A 181 17.04 9.40 1.17
CA ILE A 181 15.97 10.03 1.97
C ILE A 181 14.59 9.53 1.52
N PHE A 182 14.28 9.57 0.22
CA PHE A 182 13.00 9.12 -0.28
C PHE A 182 12.82 7.60 -0.20
N PHE A 183 13.91 6.83 -0.28
CA PHE A 183 13.86 5.40 0.00
C PHE A 183 13.54 5.11 1.48
N LEU A 184 14.14 5.86 2.42
CA LEU A 184 13.79 5.76 3.85
C LEU A 184 12.33 6.14 4.12
N ILE A 185 11.81 7.18 3.46
CA ILE A 185 10.39 7.55 3.54
C ILE A 185 9.51 6.38 3.08
N LEU A 186 9.86 5.74 1.96
CA LEU A 186 9.15 4.55 1.49
C LEU A 186 9.25 3.39 2.50
N TYR A 187 10.45 3.15 3.05
CA TYR A 187 10.69 2.10 4.03
C TYR A 187 9.89 2.30 5.32
N TYR A 188 9.86 3.53 5.83
CA TYR A 188 9.06 3.88 7.01
C TYR A 188 7.57 4.03 6.72
N THR A 189 7.17 3.98 5.47
CA THR A 189 5.77 3.85 5.06
C THR A 189 5.37 2.38 4.97
N SER A 190 6.12 1.60 4.19
CA SER A 190 5.89 0.18 3.96
C SER A 190 7.22 -0.55 3.69
N PRO A 191 7.74 -1.32 4.66
CA PRO A 191 8.89 -2.21 4.45
C PRO A 191 8.65 -3.19 3.29
N TYR A 192 7.42 -3.59 3.10
CA TYR A 192 6.97 -4.46 2.02
C TYR A 192 7.25 -3.86 0.63
N PHE A 193 6.82 -2.62 0.35
CA PHE A 193 7.12 -1.94 -0.91
C PHE A 193 8.60 -1.65 -1.08
N SER A 194 9.30 -1.36 0.01
CA SER A 194 10.76 -1.15 -0.01
C SER A 194 11.54 -2.40 -0.37
N CYS A 195 11.01 -3.58 -0.04
CA CYS A 195 11.56 -4.85 -0.48
C CYS A 195 11.29 -5.07 -1.99
N LEU A 196 10.07 -4.84 -2.44
CA LEU A 196 9.70 -5.07 -3.84
C LEU A 196 10.39 -4.12 -4.81
N ILE A 197 10.64 -2.85 -4.42
CA ILE A 197 11.29 -1.86 -5.29
C ILE A 197 12.75 -2.19 -5.58
N LEU A 198 13.40 -3.02 -4.76
CA LEU A 198 14.82 -3.38 -4.96
C LEU A 198 15.06 -4.03 -6.32
N ILE A 199 14.11 -4.83 -6.81
CA ILE A 199 14.22 -5.53 -8.10
C ILE A 199 14.21 -4.54 -9.28
N PRO A 200 13.21 -3.67 -9.45
CA PRO A 200 13.26 -2.66 -10.50
C PRO A 200 14.44 -1.68 -10.33
N LEU A 201 14.82 -1.30 -9.10
CA LEU A 201 15.98 -0.45 -8.88
C LEU A 201 17.30 -1.13 -9.28
N PHE A 202 17.42 -2.43 -9.11
CA PHE A 202 18.58 -3.19 -9.56
C PHE A 202 18.76 -3.07 -11.07
N PHE A 203 17.71 -3.33 -11.87
CA PHE A 203 17.78 -3.19 -13.33
C PHE A 203 18.00 -1.75 -13.76
N PHE A 204 17.33 -0.81 -13.11
CA PHE A 204 17.49 0.61 -13.39
C PHE A 204 18.94 1.06 -13.13
N THR A 205 19.54 0.62 -12.04
CA THR A 205 20.91 0.94 -11.65
C THR A 205 21.92 0.38 -12.65
N ILE A 206 21.86 -0.91 -12.96
CA ILE A 206 22.78 -1.56 -13.91
C ILE A 206 22.69 -0.88 -15.27
N THR A 207 21.49 -0.68 -15.80
CA THR A 207 21.29 -0.06 -17.10
C THR A 207 21.79 1.39 -17.12
N SER A 208 21.55 2.13 -16.03
CA SER A 208 22.02 3.50 -15.89
C SER A 208 23.55 3.59 -15.83
N ILE A 209 24.21 2.63 -15.15
CA ILE A 209 25.69 2.53 -15.13
C ILE A 209 26.23 2.25 -16.52
N ILE A 210 25.66 1.26 -17.23
CA ILE A 210 26.09 0.90 -18.59
C ILE A 210 26.02 2.11 -19.52
N ILE A 211 24.89 2.85 -19.49
CA ILE A 211 24.68 4.01 -20.36
C ILE A 211 25.60 5.18 -20.01
N ASN A 212 25.89 5.39 -18.73
CA ASN A 212 26.70 6.51 -18.26
C ASN A 212 28.10 6.08 -17.81
N LYS A 213 28.61 4.93 -18.32
CA LYS A 213 29.85 4.25 -17.86
C LYS A 213 31.03 5.21 -17.71
N GLU A 214 31.31 6.00 -18.73
CA GLU A 214 32.48 6.92 -18.72
C GLU A 214 32.37 7.97 -17.61
N LYS A 215 31.20 8.61 -17.48
CA LYS A 215 30.95 9.61 -16.42
C LYS A 215 30.96 8.95 -15.04
N PHE A 216 30.35 7.78 -14.92
CA PHE A 216 30.31 7.05 -13.66
C PHE A 216 31.71 6.68 -13.19
N LEU A 217 32.54 6.07 -14.03
CA LEU A 217 33.92 5.69 -13.71
C LEU A 217 34.79 6.90 -13.38
N LYS A 218 34.68 7.99 -14.17
CA LYS A 218 35.45 9.21 -13.95
C LYS A 218 35.20 9.89 -12.61
N TYR A 219 33.96 9.79 -12.10
CA TYR A 219 33.55 10.57 -10.92
C TYR A 219 33.10 9.70 -9.75
N ILE A 220 33.21 8.35 -9.80
CA ILE A 220 32.76 7.46 -8.73
C ILE A 220 33.40 7.79 -7.38
N TYR A 221 34.69 8.15 -7.40
CA TYR A 221 35.45 8.50 -6.20
C TYR A 221 35.18 9.91 -5.68
N LYS A 222 34.53 10.76 -6.49
CA LYS A 222 34.17 12.10 -6.04
C LYS A 222 33.16 11.96 -4.87
N ASP A 223 33.43 12.66 -3.78
CA ASP A 223 32.61 12.65 -2.56
C ASP A 223 32.42 11.24 -1.98
N ILE A 224 33.39 10.30 -2.21
CA ILE A 224 33.24 8.87 -1.81
C ILE A 224 33.00 8.74 -0.31
N PHE A 225 33.68 9.52 0.52
CA PHE A 225 33.54 9.50 1.96
C PHE A 225 32.11 9.86 2.41
N LEU A 226 31.51 10.90 1.81
CA LEU A 226 30.12 11.30 2.10
C LEU A 226 29.12 10.24 1.62
N LYS A 227 29.37 9.60 0.47
CA LYS A 227 28.56 8.48 -0.03
C LYS A 227 28.61 7.29 0.92
N LEU A 228 29.80 6.92 1.40
CA LEU A 228 29.96 5.82 2.38
C LEU A 228 29.26 6.12 3.69
N ILE A 229 29.41 7.32 4.24
CA ILE A 229 28.68 7.74 5.45
C ILE A 229 27.17 7.63 5.22
N THR A 230 26.67 8.11 4.07
CA THR A 230 25.23 8.03 3.76
C THR A 230 24.74 6.58 3.74
N ILE A 231 25.51 5.66 3.15
CA ILE A 231 25.18 4.23 3.12
C ILE A 231 25.19 3.65 4.53
N ILE A 232 26.19 3.97 5.34
CA ILE A 232 26.29 3.47 6.74
C ILE A 232 25.09 3.97 7.56
N VAL A 233 24.79 5.26 7.52
CA VAL A 233 23.65 5.86 8.22
C VAL A 233 22.34 5.24 7.73
N PHE A 234 22.19 5.03 6.45
CA PHE A 234 21.02 4.37 5.87
C PHE A 234 20.81 2.96 6.46
N PHE A 235 21.85 2.13 6.52
CA PHE A 235 21.75 0.80 7.11
C PHE A 235 21.48 0.84 8.61
N ILE A 236 22.08 1.77 9.37
CA ILE A 236 21.79 1.98 10.78
C ILE A 236 20.31 2.29 11.00
N LEU A 237 19.73 3.14 10.16
CA LEU A 237 18.30 3.51 10.27
C LEU A 237 17.36 2.36 9.91
N ILE A 238 17.69 1.55 8.92
CA ILE A 238 16.87 0.39 8.51
C ILE A 238 16.96 -0.77 9.51
N LEU A 239 18.12 -1.01 10.10
CA LEU A 239 18.46 -2.21 10.84
C LEU A 239 17.48 -2.57 11.98
N PRO A 240 17.02 -1.65 12.83
CA PRO A 240 16.13 -1.99 13.94
C PRO A 240 14.83 -2.66 13.49
N PHE A 241 14.17 -2.09 12.48
CA PHE A 241 12.94 -2.67 11.94
C PHE A 241 13.20 -3.93 11.13
N TYR A 242 14.29 -3.98 10.35
CA TYR A 242 14.70 -5.19 9.62
C TYR A 242 14.85 -6.39 10.56
N LEU A 243 15.56 -6.22 11.67
CA LEU A 243 15.77 -7.28 12.68
C LEU A 243 14.47 -7.73 13.33
N VAL A 244 13.53 -6.83 13.53
CA VAL A 244 12.22 -7.19 14.09
C VAL A 244 11.39 -7.95 13.05
N TYR A 245 11.27 -7.43 11.85
CA TYR A 245 10.44 -8.05 10.79
C TYR A 245 10.95 -9.43 10.36
N THR A 246 12.27 -9.63 10.31
CA THR A 246 12.83 -10.95 9.96
C THR A 246 12.57 -12.02 11.01
N LYS A 247 12.41 -11.61 12.28
CA LYS A 247 12.16 -12.51 13.42
C LYS A 247 10.68 -12.71 13.75
N THR A 248 9.77 -11.92 13.16
CA THR A 248 8.33 -11.98 13.45
C THR A 248 7.61 -12.78 12.38
N GLY A 249 6.75 -13.72 12.79
CA GLY A 249 5.95 -14.58 11.91
C GLY A 249 6.78 -15.51 11.02
N ASP A 250 6.10 -16.39 10.32
CA ASP A 250 6.70 -17.33 9.41
C ASP A 250 6.93 -16.73 8.01
N PHE A 251 7.66 -17.47 7.17
CA PHE A 251 7.85 -17.13 5.76
C PHE A 251 6.80 -17.83 4.92
N TRP A 252 6.23 -17.12 3.95
CA TRP A 252 5.32 -17.74 3.01
C TRP A 252 6.01 -18.85 2.19
N GLY A 253 5.29 -19.93 1.92
CA GLY A 253 5.76 -21.00 1.04
C GLY A 253 5.98 -20.49 -0.38
N LYS A 254 7.07 -20.90 -1.06
CA LYS A 254 7.37 -20.48 -2.43
C LYS A 254 6.21 -20.76 -3.39
N GLY A 255 5.63 -21.97 -3.33
CA GLY A 255 4.49 -22.35 -4.17
C GLY A 255 3.27 -21.45 -3.98
N HIS A 256 2.97 -21.03 -2.74
CA HIS A 256 1.90 -20.08 -2.45
C HIS A 256 2.14 -18.72 -3.12
N ILE A 257 3.35 -18.18 -3.01
CA ILE A 257 3.70 -16.90 -3.64
C ILE A 257 3.63 -17.00 -5.17
N ILE A 258 4.20 -18.05 -5.78
CA ILE A 258 4.20 -18.25 -7.23
C ILE A 258 2.77 -18.42 -7.76
N LYS A 259 1.91 -19.18 -7.06
CA LYS A 259 0.50 -19.33 -7.41
C LYS A 259 -0.20 -17.98 -7.53
N ASN A 260 0.16 -17.03 -6.66
CA ASN A 260 -0.45 -15.70 -6.58
C ASN A 260 0.19 -14.66 -7.50
N LEU A 261 1.24 -14.99 -8.27
CA LEU A 261 1.79 -14.06 -9.27
C LEU A 261 0.81 -13.83 -10.43
N PRO A 262 0.87 -12.66 -11.09
CA PRO A 262 0.04 -12.38 -12.24
C PRO A 262 0.44 -13.27 -13.45
N SER A 263 -0.53 -13.68 -14.22
CA SER A 263 -0.32 -14.20 -15.57
C SER A 263 -0.20 -13.05 -16.57
N PHE A 264 0.22 -13.34 -17.80
CA PHE A 264 0.39 -12.31 -18.83
C PHE A 264 -0.90 -11.53 -19.11
N ILE A 265 -2.04 -12.19 -18.97
CA ILE A 265 -3.35 -11.57 -19.22
C ILE A 265 -3.68 -10.44 -18.23
N ALA A 266 -3.13 -10.47 -17.02
CA ALA A 266 -3.35 -9.44 -16.00
C ALA A 266 -2.98 -8.02 -16.48
N TYR A 267 -1.98 -7.90 -17.34
CA TYR A 267 -1.53 -6.61 -17.88
C TYR A 267 -2.48 -6.02 -18.93
N MET A 268 -3.37 -6.84 -19.49
CA MET A 268 -4.35 -6.43 -20.48
C MET A 268 -5.74 -6.18 -19.87
N VAL A 269 -5.98 -6.68 -18.66
CA VAL A 269 -7.28 -6.60 -18.00
C VAL A 269 -7.39 -5.29 -17.21
N PRO A 270 -8.33 -4.39 -17.55
CA PRO A 270 -8.64 -3.21 -16.76
C PRO A 270 -9.39 -3.59 -15.47
N PHE A 271 -9.51 -2.65 -14.54
CA PHE A 271 -10.30 -2.83 -13.32
C PHE A 271 -11.78 -3.10 -13.63
N HIS A 272 -12.34 -4.18 -13.07
CA HIS A 272 -13.75 -4.55 -13.28
C HIS A 272 -14.75 -3.52 -12.73
N GLY A 273 -14.32 -2.65 -11.85
CA GLY A 273 -15.09 -1.49 -11.36
C GLY A 273 -15.12 -0.30 -12.33
N SER A 274 -14.52 -0.40 -13.54
CA SER A 274 -14.67 0.59 -14.61
C SER A 274 -16.04 0.50 -15.24
N PHE A 275 -16.62 1.65 -15.56
CA PHE A 275 -17.89 1.73 -16.28
C PHE A 275 -17.83 1.03 -17.65
N LEU A 276 -16.74 1.19 -18.39
CA LEU A 276 -16.59 0.60 -19.72
C LEU A 276 -16.21 -0.89 -19.68
N TYR A 277 -15.46 -1.33 -18.68
CA TYR A 277 -14.75 -2.61 -18.77
C TYR A 277 -15.28 -3.71 -17.84
N LYS A 278 -16.35 -3.47 -17.08
CA LYS A 278 -16.89 -4.46 -16.13
C LYS A 278 -17.03 -5.86 -16.75
N ASN A 279 -17.81 -5.98 -17.83
CA ASN A 279 -18.10 -7.28 -18.44
C ASN A 279 -16.86 -7.89 -19.12
N PHE A 280 -16.04 -7.06 -19.76
CA PHE A 280 -14.78 -7.47 -20.35
C PHE A 280 -13.85 -8.07 -19.27
N SER A 281 -13.64 -7.36 -18.18
CA SER A 281 -12.74 -7.79 -17.11
C SER A 281 -13.24 -9.06 -16.43
N LEU A 282 -14.53 -9.16 -16.11
CA LEU A 282 -15.13 -10.36 -15.54
C LEU A 282 -15.03 -11.57 -16.47
N TYR A 283 -15.13 -11.37 -17.78
CA TYR A 283 -14.91 -12.44 -18.75
C TYR A 283 -13.48 -12.98 -18.69
N PHE A 284 -12.48 -12.11 -18.60
CA PHE A 284 -11.07 -12.52 -18.55
C PHE A 284 -10.62 -13.03 -17.17
N TRP A 285 -11.38 -12.81 -16.09
CA TRP A 285 -11.09 -13.35 -14.78
C TRP A 285 -10.97 -14.88 -14.75
N LYS A 286 -11.77 -15.57 -15.57
CA LYS A 286 -11.73 -17.04 -15.67
C LYS A 286 -10.37 -17.59 -16.12
N PHE A 287 -9.53 -16.77 -16.76
CA PHE A 287 -8.19 -17.14 -17.20
C PHE A 287 -7.09 -16.75 -16.21
N GLN A 288 -7.45 -16.20 -15.05
CA GLN A 288 -6.51 -15.83 -14.02
C GLN A 288 -6.73 -16.67 -12.76
N THR A 289 -5.64 -17.06 -12.13
CA THR A 289 -5.70 -17.63 -10.78
C THR A 289 -5.80 -16.47 -9.79
N ASP A 290 -6.87 -16.44 -9.00
CA ASP A 290 -7.15 -15.37 -8.05
C ASP A 290 -7.07 -13.98 -8.73
N PRO A 291 -8.07 -13.60 -9.54
CA PRO A 291 -8.04 -12.40 -10.38
C PRO A 291 -8.12 -11.10 -9.57
N TRP A 292 -8.56 -11.18 -8.32
CA TRP A 292 -8.68 -10.03 -7.44
C TRP A 292 -7.36 -9.24 -7.36
N HIS A 293 -7.44 -7.93 -7.57
CA HIS A 293 -6.29 -7.02 -7.52
C HIS A 293 -5.19 -7.23 -8.58
N LYS A 294 -5.41 -8.07 -9.60
CA LYS A 294 -4.49 -8.32 -10.72
C LYS A 294 -5.03 -7.75 -12.03
N GLU A 295 -5.42 -6.50 -12.00
CA GLU A 295 -6.02 -5.74 -13.08
C GLU A 295 -5.15 -4.51 -13.32
N TYR A 296 -4.19 -4.64 -14.27
CA TYR A 296 -3.08 -3.69 -14.42
C TYR A 296 -3.23 -2.74 -15.60
N SER A 297 -4.24 -2.92 -16.46
CA SER A 297 -4.45 -2.05 -17.61
C SER A 297 -5.00 -0.69 -17.17
N PHE A 298 -4.46 0.38 -17.74
CA PHE A 298 -4.99 1.75 -17.58
C PHE A 298 -6.30 2.00 -18.38
N GLY A 299 -6.87 0.96 -18.96
CA GLY A 299 -7.85 0.97 -20.04
C GLY A 299 -7.18 0.50 -21.34
N LEU A 300 -7.94 -0.04 -22.27
CA LEU A 300 -7.36 -0.65 -23.48
C LEU A 300 -6.71 0.38 -24.39
N ILE A 301 -7.37 1.52 -24.62
CA ILE A 301 -6.88 2.59 -25.50
C ILE A 301 -5.67 3.26 -24.83
N THR A 302 -5.81 3.69 -23.59
CA THR A 302 -4.74 4.34 -22.84
C THR A 302 -3.49 3.45 -22.74
N SER A 303 -3.65 2.17 -22.38
CA SER A 303 -2.53 1.23 -22.32
C SER A 303 -1.87 1.04 -23.68
N SER A 304 -2.66 0.90 -24.75
CA SER A 304 -2.12 0.74 -26.11
C SER A 304 -1.27 1.95 -26.53
N ILE A 305 -1.75 3.17 -26.26
CA ILE A 305 -0.99 4.39 -26.52
C ILE A 305 0.31 4.40 -25.71
N LEU A 306 0.23 4.16 -24.39
CA LEU A 306 1.39 4.22 -23.52
C LEU A 306 2.44 3.19 -23.94
N PHE A 307 2.07 1.94 -24.18
CA PHE A 307 3.00 0.88 -24.60
C PHE A 307 3.57 1.14 -26.00
N PHE A 308 2.76 1.60 -26.95
CA PHE A 308 3.27 1.99 -28.27
C PHE A 308 4.40 3.02 -28.15
N TYR A 309 4.22 4.05 -27.32
CA TYR A 309 5.25 5.08 -27.13
C TYR A 309 6.43 4.62 -26.25
N ILE A 310 6.26 3.61 -25.37
CA ILE A 310 7.41 2.95 -24.72
C ILE A 310 8.31 2.31 -25.77
N PHE A 311 7.77 1.53 -26.70
CA PHE A 311 8.54 0.92 -27.78
C PHE A 311 9.24 1.96 -28.67
N LYS A 312 8.55 3.03 -29.01
CA LYS A 312 9.17 4.16 -29.73
C LYS A 312 10.28 4.83 -28.92
N GLY A 313 10.17 4.85 -27.60
CA GLY A 313 11.15 5.44 -26.68
C GLY A 313 12.48 4.69 -26.57
N ILE A 314 12.57 3.42 -27.00
CA ILE A 314 13.76 2.58 -26.90
C ILE A 314 15.00 3.26 -27.49
N LYS A 315 14.86 4.03 -28.56
CA LYS A 315 15.96 4.76 -29.21
C LYS A 315 16.50 5.95 -28.40
N PHE A 316 15.79 6.39 -27.35
CA PHE A 316 16.23 7.51 -26.52
C PHE A 316 17.05 7.01 -25.34
N ARG A 317 18.33 7.32 -25.36
CA ARG A 317 19.31 6.84 -24.37
C ARG A 317 18.91 7.09 -22.90
N ASP A 318 18.30 8.23 -22.62
CA ASP A 318 17.87 8.60 -21.25
C ASP A 318 16.59 7.87 -20.78
N LEU A 319 15.81 7.29 -21.69
CA LEU A 319 14.62 6.50 -21.38
C LEU A 319 14.93 5.00 -21.27
N PHE A 320 16.03 4.57 -21.85
CA PHE A 320 16.41 3.15 -21.89
C PHE A 320 16.45 2.48 -20.51
N PRO A 321 16.98 3.11 -19.42
CA PRO A 321 16.92 2.51 -18.08
C PRO A 321 15.50 2.23 -17.60
N TYR A 322 14.56 3.14 -17.84
CA TYR A 322 13.15 2.94 -17.47
C TYR A 322 12.52 1.80 -18.25
N ILE A 323 12.76 1.77 -19.56
CA ILE A 323 12.17 0.79 -20.47
C ILE A 323 12.66 -0.63 -20.14
N ILE A 324 13.97 -0.81 -19.98
CA ILE A 324 14.55 -2.10 -19.58
C ILE A 324 14.03 -2.53 -18.20
N THR A 325 13.94 -1.59 -17.26
CA THR A 325 13.39 -1.87 -15.93
C THR A 325 11.96 -2.39 -16.01
N ILE A 326 11.09 -1.76 -16.84
CA ILE A 326 9.72 -2.20 -17.04
C ILE A 326 9.69 -3.64 -17.55
N PHE A 327 10.38 -3.92 -18.66
CA PHE A 327 10.34 -5.23 -19.32
C PHE A 327 10.91 -6.34 -18.43
N LEU A 328 12.08 -6.14 -17.83
CA LEU A 328 12.70 -7.16 -16.99
C LEU A 328 11.93 -7.40 -15.69
N THR A 329 11.36 -6.34 -15.10
CA THR A 329 10.53 -6.51 -13.91
C THR A 329 9.24 -7.27 -14.23
N ILE A 330 8.54 -6.93 -15.30
CA ILE A 330 7.36 -7.67 -15.75
C ILE A 330 7.72 -9.14 -16.01
N LEU A 331 8.81 -9.40 -16.71
CA LEU A 331 9.26 -10.77 -17.02
C LEU A 331 9.51 -11.60 -15.74
N ILE A 332 10.16 -11.01 -14.74
CA ILE A 332 10.45 -11.70 -13.47
C ILE A 332 9.17 -12.03 -12.71
N PHE A 333 8.25 -11.09 -12.60
CA PHE A 333 7.06 -11.25 -11.77
C PHE A 333 5.89 -11.93 -12.49
N THR A 334 6.01 -12.18 -13.79
CA THR A 334 4.96 -12.90 -14.54
C THR A 334 5.13 -14.40 -14.38
N LYS A 335 4.02 -15.10 -14.13
CA LYS A 335 4.02 -16.57 -14.16
C LYS A 335 3.56 -17.10 -15.51
N ILE A 336 4.18 -18.22 -15.93
CA ILE A 336 3.81 -19.03 -17.09
C ILE A 336 3.52 -20.43 -16.55
N GLY A 337 2.25 -20.82 -16.53
CA GLY A 337 1.83 -22.04 -15.82
C GLY A 337 2.16 -21.92 -14.31
N ASN A 338 2.95 -22.85 -13.81
CA ASN A 338 3.43 -22.90 -12.42
C ASN A 338 4.85 -22.35 -12.22
N PHE A 339 5.46 -21.80 -13.27
CA PHE A 339 6.82 -21.26 -13.25
C PHE A 339 6.82 -19.73 -13.29
N SER A 340 7.79 -19.12 -12.60
CA SER A 340 8.14 -17.71 -12.72
C SER A 340 9.62 -17.53 -12.39
N LEU A 341 10.29 -16.59 -13.06
CA LEU A 341 11.68 -16.24 -12.73
C LEU A 341 11.81 -15.67 -11.30
N TYR A 342 10.74 -15.18 -10.72
CA TYR A 342 10.71 -14.77 -9.31
C TYR A 342 11.04 -15.91 -8.34
N SER A 343 10.86 -17.18 -8.75
CA SER A 343 11.22 -18.36 -7.95
C SER A 343 12.68 -18.36 -7.49
N PHE A 344 13.60 -17.87 -8.35
CA PHE A 344 15.01 -17.74 -7.99
C PHE A 344 15.25 -16.66 -6.93
N ILE A 345 14.47 -15.57 -6.94
CA ILE A 345 14.57 -14.51 -5.94
C ILE A 345 14.02 -14.97 -4.59
N LEU A 346 13.05 -15.88 -4.58
CA LEU A 346 12.49 -16.48 -3.37
C LEU A 346 13.47 -17.38 -2.60
N GLU A 347 14.64 -17.71 -3.17
CA GLU A 347 15.73 -18.33 -2.41
C GLU A 347 16.27 -17.38 -1.33
N ILE A 348 16.21 -16.09 -1.55
CA ILE A 348 16.54 -15.07 -0.57
C ILE A 348 15.33 -14.88 0.35
N LYS A 349 15.41 -15.44 1.56
CA LYS A 349 14.28 -15.56 2.51
C LYS A 349 13.47 -14.28 2.72
N ILE A 350 14.11 -13.10 2.73
CA ILE A 350 13.41 -11.84 3.00
C ILE A 350 12.28 -11.56 1.99
N PHE A 351 12.43 -11.96 0.72
CA PHE A 351 11.38 -11.78 -0.29
C PHE A 351 10.16 -12.66 -0.05
N ARG A 352 10.29 -13.71 0.78
CA ARG A 352 9.17 -14.56 1.20
C ARG A 352 8.31 -13.96 2.32
N LYS A 353 8.69 -12.79 2.85
CA LYS A 353 7.83 -12.00 3.76
C LYS A 353 6.73 -11.26 2.99
N ALA A 354 6.90 -11.03 1.71
CA ALA A 354 5.91 -10.39 0.86
C ALA A 354 4.95 -11.43 0.26
N GLN A 355 3.72 -11.54 0.78
CA GLN A 355 2.70 -12.42 0.20
C GLN A 355 2.15 -11.87 -1.11
N ALA A 356 1.70 -10.61 -1.08
CA ALA A 356 0.98 -9.95 -2.17
C ALA A 356 1.93 -9.34 -3.21
N VAL A 357 2.88 -10.14 -3.70
CA VAL A 357 3.96 -9.69 -4.60
C VAL A 357 3.43 -9.03 -5.88
N TRP A 358 2.22 -9.36 -6.34
CA TRP A 358 1.57 -8.75 -7.50
C TRP A 358 1.42 -7.22 -7.40
N ARG A 359 1.55 -6.64 -6.22
CA ARG A 359 1.53 -5.17 -6.00
C ARG A 359 2.79 -4.46 -6.50
N TYR A 360 3.83 -5.18 -6.95
CA TYR A 360 5.01 -4.58 -7.58
C TYR A 360 4.64 -3.65 -8.75
N TYR A 361 3.49 -3.88 -9.38
CA TYR A 361 3.03 -3.08 -10.51
C TYR A 361 2.83 -1.60 -10.14
N HIS A 362 2.46 -1.28 -8.90
CA HIS A 362 2.38 0.11 -8.42
C HIS A 362 3.73 0.83 -8.49
N ILE A 363 4.82 0.09 -8.34
CA ILE A 363 6.18 0.63 -8.45
C ILE A 363 6.49 0.95 -9.91
N LEU A 364 5.98 0.14 -10.84
CA LEU A 364 6.18 0.33 -12.28
C LEU A 364 5.30 1.44 -12.88
N LEU A 365 4.26 1.89 -12.22
CA LEU A 365 3.38 2.95 -12.74
C LEU A 365 4.19 4.19 -13.14
N PHE A 366 5.09 4.66 -12.28
CA PHE A 366 5.90 5.83 -12.59
C PHE A 366 6.86 5.60 -13.78
N PRO A 367 7.69 4.56 -13.83
CA PRO A 367 8.49 4.22 -15.02
C PRO A 367 7.68 4.15 -16.32
N ILE A 368 6.51 3.49 -16.32
CA ILE A 368 5.62 3.35 -17.48
C ILE A 368 5.14 4.74 -17.94
N ILE A 369 4.56 5.51 -17.04
CA ILE A 369 4.01 6.83 -17.32
C ILE A 369 5.11 7.78 -17.81
N PHE A 370 6.24 7.83 -17.09
CA PHE A 370 7.36 8.72 -17.44
C PHE A 370 7.91 8.44 -18.83
N SER A 371 8.26 7.17 -19.12
CA SER A 371 8.85 6.80 -20.41
C SER A 371 7.89 7.02 -21.57
N SER A 372 6.60 6.71 -21.39
CA SER A 372 5.57 6.92 -22.42
C SER A 372 5.36 8.41 -22.72
N LEU A 373 5.11 9.22 -21.70
CA LEU A 373 4.82 10.65 -21.89
C LEU A 373 6.01 11.41 -22.44
N LYS A 374 7.24 11.09 -22.01
CA LYS A 374 8.45 11.68 -22.55
C LYS A 374 8.67 11.31 -24.02
N SER A 375 8.31 10.08 -24.40
CA SER A 375 8.33 9.63 -25.80
C SER A 375 7.25 10.32 -26.62
N ILE A 376 6.01 10.42 -26.14
CA ILE A 376 4.93 11.17 -26.79
C ILE A 376 5.40 12.58 -27.11
N GLN A 377 5.92 13.30 -26.11
CA GLN A 377 6.39 14.67 -26.29
C GLN A 377 7.48 14.79 -27.37
N ARG A 378 8.41 13.85 -27.46
CA ARG A 378 9.52 13.86 -28.43
C ARG A 378 9.08 13.51 -29.85
N TYR A 379 8.05 12.68 -30.01
CA TYR A 379 7.52 12.30 -31.31
C TYR A 379 6.49 13.29 -31.87
N THR A 380 5.92 14.13 -31.03
CA THR A 380 4.89 15.08 -31.42
C THR A 380 5.43 16.49 -31.61
N LEU A 381 6.42 16.64 -32.51
CA LEU A 381 7.03 17.95 -32.80
C LEU A 381 6.06 18.89 -33.53
N ASN A 382 5.18 18.36 -34.39
CA ASN A 382 4.16 19.16 -35.07
C ASN A 382 3.08 19.60 -34.07
N PHE A 383 2.84 20.90 -33.98
CA PHE A 383 1.92 21.51 -33.01
C PHE A 383 0.48 20.96 -33.12
N LYS A 384 -0.05 20.82 -34.35
CA LYS A 384 -1.42 20.32 -34.57
C LYS A 384 -1.53 18.85 -34.13
N LEU A 385 -0.61 17.99 -34.56
CA LEU A 385 -0.55 16.58 -34.18
C LEU A 385 -0.35 16.42 -32.66
N ARG A 386 0.49 17.24 -32.05
CA ARG A 386 0.71 17.26 -30.60
C ARG A 386 -0.57 17.52 -29.83
N ASN A 387 -1.27 18.60 -30.17
CA ASN A 387 -2.51 18.96 -29.49
C ASN A 387 -3.58 17.89 -29.67
N PHE A 388 -3.71 17.31 -30.87
CA PHE A 388 -4.63 16.21 -31.13
C PHE A 388 -4.32 15.00 -30.22
N ILE A 389 -3.06 14.56 -30.17
CA ILE A 389 -2.66 13.40 -29.35
C ILE A 389 -2.87 13.68 -27.85
N TYR A 390 -2.58 14.90 -27.38
CA TYR A 390 -2.76 15.26 -25.97
C TYR A 390 -4.25 15.27 -25.59
N ILE A 391 -5.11 15.85 -26.42
CA ILE A 391 -6.55 15.87 -26.18
C ILE A 391 -7.12 14.45 -26.27
N PHE A 392 -6.71 13.67 -27.28
CA PHE A 392 -7.15 12.29 -27.42
C PHE A 392 -6.73 11.43 -26.21
N LEU A 393 -5.48 11.56 -25.75
CA LEU A 393 -5.01 10.87 -24.55
C LEU A 393 -5.79 11.30 -23.31
N LEU A 394 -6.05 12.60 -23.13
CA LEU A 394 -6.83 13.10 -22.00
C LEU A 394 -8.25 12.53 -22.02
N ILE A 395 -8.92 12.56 -23.15
CA ILE A 395 -10.29 12.02 -23.30
C ILE A 395 -10.29 10.52 -23.01
N SER A 396 -9.35 9.77 -23.59
CA SER A 396 -9.21 8.32 -23.33
C SER A 396 -9.01 8.04 -21.85
N VAL A 397 -8.09 8.75 -21.20
CA VAL A 397 -7.80 8.60 -19.76
C VAL A 397 -9.06 8.88 -18.93
N LEU A 398 -9.79 9.95 -19.20
CA LEU A 398 -10.97 10.30 -18.41
C LEU A 398 -12.12 9.31 -18.64
N ILE A 399 -12.38 8.93 -19.88
CA ILE A 399 -13.48 8.00 -20.19
C ILE A 399 -13.20 6.59 -19.67
N GLU A 400 -12.00 6.05 -19.92
CA GLU A 400 -11.65 4.68 -19.53
C GLU A 400 -11.52 4.50 -18.01
N ASN A 401 -11.07 5.55 -17.29
CA ASN A 401 -10.95 5.51 -15.83
C ASN A 401 -12.23 5.98 -15.10
N PHE A 402 -13.33 6.19 -15.81
CA PHE A 402 -14.59 6.52 -15.18
C PHE A 402 -15.13 5.31 -14.38
N PRO A 403 -15.34 5.43 -13.05
CA PRO A 403 -15.73 4.30 -12.21
C PRO A 403 -17.22 3.97 -12.34
N LEU A 404 -17.53 2.69 -12.25
CA LEU A 404 -18.89 2.22 -12.04
C LEU A 404 -19.34 2.58 -10.62
N ARG A 405 -20.59 3.00 -10.47
CA ARG A 405 -21.16 3.34 -9.15
C ARG A 405 -21.13 2.11 -8.23
N ASN A 406 -20.75 2.30 -6.97
CA ASN A 406 -20.63 1.25 -5.96
C ASN A 406 -19.63 0.13 -6.33
N SER A 407 -18.65 0.44 -7.17
CA SER A 407 -17.61 -0.52 -7.54
C SER A 407 -16.63 -0.82 -6.39
N MET A 408 -16.53 0.09 -5.43
CA MET A 408 -15.72 -0.03 -4.23
C MET A 408 -16.65 -0.24 -3.03
N LYS A 409 -16.57 -1.42 -2.40
CA LYS A 409 -17.38 -1.72 -1.22
C LYS A 409 -16.84 -0.94 -0.02
N ASN A 410 -17.63 -0.01 0.48
CA ASN A 410 -17.34 0.76 1.68
C ASN A 410 -18.51 0.66 2.67
N THR A 411 -18.17 0.76 3.93
CA THR A 411 -19.13 0.63 5.03
C THR A 411 -19.47 2.01 5.57
N PRO A 412 -20.75 2.31 5.86
CA PRO A 412 -21.10 3.56 6.55
C PRO A 412 -20.32 3.71 7.86
N ILE A 413 -19.77 4.90 8.11
CA ILE A 413 -19.01 5.19 9.35
C ILE A 413 -19.87 4.93 10.58
N LEU A 414 -21.17 5.24 10.50
CA LEU A 414 -22.09 5.04 11.61
C LEU A 414 -22.24 3.56 11.99
N GLU A 415 -22.32 2.65 11.00
CA GLU A 415 -22.36 1.20 11.23
C GLU A 415 -21.10 0.73 11.97
N ILE A 416 -19.92 1.19 11.54
CA ILE A 416 -18.65 0.84 12.19
C ILE A 416 -18.62 1.39 13.63
N LYS A 417 -19.06 2.63 13.83
CA LYS A 417 -19.11 3.26 15.16
C LYS A 417 -20.06 2.53 16.10
N ASN A 418 -21.20 2.10 15.63
CA ASN A 418 -22.17 1.36 16.45
C ASN A 418 -21.61 -0.02 16.83
N ALA A 419 -21.09 -0.79 15.87
CA ALA A 419 -20.57 -2.13 16.13
C ALA A 419 -19.52 -2.20 17.24
N HIS A 420 -18.57 -1.23 17.31
CA HIS A 420 -17.58 -1.23 18.40
C HIS A 420 -18.11 -0.56 19.67
N LYS A 421 -19.10 0.34 19.59
CA LYS A 421 -19.69 0.99 20.75
C LYS A 421 -20.45 0.00 21.61
N ASP A 422 -21.25 -0.88 21.00
CA ASP A 422 -21.99 -1.95 21.72
C ASP A 422 -21.01 -2.86 22.47
N LEU A 423 -19.93 -3.29 21.82
CA LEU A 423 -18.88 -4.08 22.48
C LEU A 423 -18.21 -3.29 23.61
N GLU A 424 -17.92 -2.01 23.40
CA GLU A 424 -17.29 -1.14 24.40
C GLU A 424 -18.15 -1.01 25.66
N GLU A 425 -19.45 -0.85 25.51
CA GLU A 425 -20.40 -0.77 26.62
C GLU A 425 -20.45 -2.09 27.41
N VAL A 426 -20.51 -3.25 26.73
CA VAL A 426 -20.51 -4.56 27.39
C VAL A 426 -19.20 -4.79 28.15
N VAL A 427 -18.06 -4.44 27.57
CA VAL A 427 -16.75 -4.54 28.24
C VAL A 427 -16.69 -3.65 29.48
N LYS A 428 -17.19 -2.40 29.41
CA LYS A 428 -17.24 -1.48 30.56
C LYS A 428 -18.11 -2.01 31.70
N LEU A 429 -19.27 -2.54 31.37
CA LEU A 429 -20.24 -3.06 32.36
C LEU A 429 -19.71 -4.32 33.07
N LYS A 430 -19.05 -5.22 32.35
CA LYS A 430 -18.60 -6.53 32.89
C LYS A 430 -17.17 -6.52 33.45
N ARG A 431 -16.38 -5.48 33.16
CA ARG A 431 -15.00 -5.38 33.63
C ARG A 431 -14.93 -5.24 35.15
N LYS A 432 -14.15 -6.11 35.78
CA LYS A 432 -13.78 -6.06 37.21
C LYS A 432 -12.32 -5.66 37.39
N LYS A 433 -11.92 -5.29 38.62
CA LYS A 433 -10.54 -4.88 38.94
C LYS A 433 -9.52 -5.98 38.71
N GLU A 434 -9.88 -7.24 38.93
CA GLU A 434 -9.04 -8.41 38.73
C GLU A 434 -8.75 -8.72 37.26
N HIS A 435 -9.62 -8.30 36.32
CA HIS A 435 -9.42 -8.58 34.90
C HIS A 435 -8.24 -7.83 34.32
N LYS A 436 -7.30 -8.56 33.68
CA LYS A 436 -6.12 -8.00 33.00
C LYS A 436 -6.34 -7.76 31.50
N CYS A 437 -7.24 -8.49 30.90
CA CYS A 437 -7.59 -8.40 29.50
C CYS A 437 -9.01 -8.89 29.24
N PHE A 438 -9.52 -8.65 28.05
CA PHE A 438 -10.77 -9.24 27.57
C PHE A 438 -10.55 -10.05 26.30
N VAL A 439 -11.53 -10.91 26.00
CA VAL A 439 -11.61 -11.66 24.75
C VAL A 439 -13.06 -11.75 24.30
N VAL A 440 -13.28 -11.65 22.99
CA VAL A 440 -14.56 -11.96 22.36
C VAL A 440 -14.47 -13.35 21.75
N ILE A 441 -15.39 -14.23 22.10
CA ILE A 441 -15.45 -15.62 21.65
C ILE A 441 -16.86 -15.97 21.18
N LEU A 442 -16.99 -17.06 20.44
CA LEU A 442 -18.29 -17.63 20.10
C LEU A 442 -18.72 -18.65 21.17
N PRO A 443 -20.02 -18.74 21.47
CA PRO A 443 -20.57 -19.89 22.20
C PRO A 443 -20.30 -21.18 21.43
N ASP A 444 -20.04 -22.28 22.13
CA ASP A 444 -19.75 -23.57 21.50
C ASP A 444 -20.89 -24.06 20.57
N SER A 445 -22.15 -23.70 20.90
CA SER A 445 -23.34 -24.00 20.09
C SER A 445 -23.35 -23.30 18.71
N LEU A 446 -22.50 -22.29 18.50
CA LEU A 446 -22.43 -21.51 17.26
C LEU A 446 -21.20 -21.82 16.42
N LYS A 447 -20.31 -22.65 16.92
CA LYS A 447 -19.11 -23.07 16.17
C LYS A 447 -19.51 -23.81 14.89
N GLY A 448 -18.88 -23.48 13.77
CA GLY A 448 -19.18 -24.06 12.46
C GLY A 448 -20.41 -23.48 11.76
N LYS A 449 -21.11 -22.50 12.35
CA LYS A 449 -22.24 -21.81 11.71
C LYS A 449 -21.85 -20.62 10.84
N ASN A 450 -20.55 -20.48 10.52
CA ASN A 450 -20.00 -19.39 9.70
C ASN A 450 -20.26 -17.98 10.28
N ILE A 451 -20.37 -17.87 11.60
CA ILE A 451 -20.47 -16.62 12.35
C ILE A 451 -19.06 -16.19 12.72
N LYS A 452 -18.67 -14.96 12.37
CA LYS A 452 -17.31 -14.46 12.56
C LYS A 452 -17.27 -13.31 13.56
N VAL A 453 -16.33 -13.39 14.49
CA VAL A 453 -16.05 -12.28 15.41
C VAL A 453 -15.35 -11.15 14.64
N ASP A 454 -15.83 -9.92 14.81
CA ASP A 454 -15.14 -8.74 14.27
C ASP A 454 -13.89 -8.41 15.12
N LEU A 455 -12.78 -9.04 14.76
CA LEU A 455 -11.51 -8.89 15.46
C LEU A 455 -11.00 -7.45 15.47
N VAL A 456 -11.27 -6.67 14.42
CA VAL A 456 -10.83 -5.28 14.35
C VAL A 456 -11.61 -4.39 15.30
N SER A 457 -12.90 -4.63 15.50
CA SER A 457 -13.69 -3.94 16.53
C SER A 457 -13.14 -4.19 17.93
N THR A 458 -12.69 -5.41 18.25
CA THR A 458 -12.04 -5.68 19.55
C THR A 458 -10.76 -4.85 19.74
N MET A 459 -10.00 -4.66 18.66
CA MET A 459 -8.79 -3.85 18.69
C MET A 459 -9.08 -2.36 18.85
N ILE A 460 -10.16 -1.84 18.28
CA ILE A 460 -10.61 -0.45 18.50
C ILE A 460 -11.05 -0.27 19.95
N VAL A 461 -11.81 -1.21 20.52
CA VAL A 461 -12.28 -1.16 21.91
C VAL A 461 -11.10 -1.18 22.90
N TYR A 462 -10.05 -2.00 22.65
CA TYR A 462 -8.88 -1.93 23.53
C TYR A 462 -8.24 -0.53 23.51
N GLN A 463 -8.18 0.13 22.36
CA GLN A 463 -7.61 1.47 22.26
C GLN A 463 -8.47 2.50 23.02
N ASN A 464 -9.79 2.44 22.87
CA ASN A 464 -10.70 3.35 23.56
C ASN A 464 -10.65 3.20 25.08
N LEU A 465 -10.62 1.95 25.55
CA LEU A 465 -10.65 1.64 26.99
C LEU A 465 -9.28 1.53 27.65
N ASN A 466 -8.21 1.58 26.84
CA ASN A 466 -6.84 1.23 27.29
C ASN A 466 -6.79 -0.11 28.05
N PHE A 467 -7.57 -1.08 27.60
CA PHE A 467 -7.73 -2.38 28.24
C PHE A 467 -7.37 -3.49 27.23
N PRO A 468 -6.32 -4.30 27.49
CA PRO A 468 -5.79 -5.26 26.52
C PRO A 468 -6.84 -6.25 26.02
N THR A 469 -6.72 -6.66 24.74
CA THR A 469 -7.53 -7.74 24.17
C THR A 469 -6.67 -8.91 23.71
N ILE A 470 -7.18 -10.14 23.89
CA ILE A 470 -6.54 -11.36 23.38
C ILE A 470 -6.78 -11.47 21.87
N ASN A 471 -7.93 -11.01 21.38
CA ASN A 471 -8.23 -10.98 19.96
C ASN A 471 -7.23 -10.09 19.21
N GLY A 472 -6.95 -10.43 17.96
CA GLY A 472 -6.07 -9.63 17.12
C GLY A 472 -6.20 -10.03 15.65
N TYR A 473 -5.82 -9.09 14.78
CA TYR A 473 -5.81 -9.24 13.34
C TYR A 473 -4.50 -8.70 12.78
N THR A 474 -3.84 -9.44 11.89
CA THR A 474 -2.61 -9.03 11.20
C THR A 474 -2.25 -10.02 10.10
N THR A 475 -1.36 -9.67 9.20
CA THR A 475 -0.84 -10.57 8.15
C THR A 475 -0.07 -11.76 8.74
N PHE A 476 0.70 -11.55 9.81
CA PHE A 476 1.46 -12.58 10.51
C PHE A 476 1.10 -12.56 12.00
N SER A 477 0.28 -13.51 12.43
CA SER A 477 -0.01 -13.67 13.86
C SER A 477 1.22 -14.12 14.64
N PRO A 478 1.26 -13.84 15.94
CA PRO A 478 2.27 -14.39 16.82
C PRO A 478 2.24 -15.92 16.80
N LYS A 479 3.42 -16.55 16.98
CA LYS A 479 3.53 -18.01 17.00
C LYS A 479 2.66 -18.61 18.11
N GLY A 480 1.90 -19.65 17.79
CA GLY A 480 0.96 -20.29 18.70
C GLY A 480 -0.43 -19.65 18.78
N TYR A 481 -0.66 -18.51 18.10
CA TYR A 481 -1.98 -17.90 18.03
C TYR A 481 -2.84 -18.57 16.94
N ASN A 482 -4.01 -19.07 17.33
CA ASN A 482 -4.94 -19.78 16.44
C ASN A 482 -6.40 -19.32 16.62
N MET A 483 -6.63 -18.08 17.04
CA MET A 483 -7.96 -17.52 17.26
C MET A 483 -8.35 -16.57 16.13
N TRP A 484 -8.67 -17.13 14.96
CA TRP A 484 -9.15 -16.38 13.82
C TRP A 484 -10.68 -16.22 13.85
N ASP A 485 -11.38 -16.43 12.79
CA ASP A 485 -12.78 -16.12 12.57
C ASP A 485 -13.77 -16.62 13.67
N GLU A 486 -13.53 -17.81 14.23
CA GLU A 486 -14.42 -18.48 15.20
C GLU A 486 -13.68 -18.85 16.52
N PRO A 487 -13.17 -17.87 17.29
CA PRO A 487 -12.42 -18.14 18.52
C PRO A 487 -13.30 -18.81 19.59
N THR A 488 -12.78 -19.88 20.22
CA THR A 488 -13.41 -20.59 21.34
C THR A 488 -12.67 -20.34 22.65
N TRP A 489 -13.30 -20.68 23.78
CA TRP A 489 -12.63 -20.57 25.07
C TRP A 489 -11.40 -21.50 25.19
N GLN A 490 -11.45 -22.68 24.58
CA GLN A 490 -10.31 -23.60 24.56
C GLN A 490 -9.10 -23.01 23.80
N ASP A 491 -9.36 -22.28 22.70
CA ASP A 491 -8.27 -21.59 21.96
C ASP A 491 -7.61 -20.51 22.83
N VAL A 492 -8.40 -19.79 23.63
CA VAL A 492 -7.91 -18.81 24.61
C VAL A 492 -7.02 -19.44 25.65
N ILE A 493 -7.45 -20.56 26.27
CA ILE A 493 -6.68 -21.31 27.25
C ILE A 493 -5.35 -21.75 26.63
N ASN A 494 -5.37 -22.36 25.45
CA ASN A 494 -4.18 -22.83 24.75
C ASN A 494 -3.19 -21.70 24.48
N TRP A 495 -3.70 -20.54 24.02
CA TRP A 495 -2.88 -19.36 23.76
C TRP A 495 -2.22 -18.79 25.03
N LEU A 496 -2.97 -18.68 26.11
CA LEU A 496 -2.46 -18.14 27.37
C LEU A 496 -1.44 -19.09 28.01
N LYS A 497 -1.68 -20.40 27.99
CA LYS A 497 -0.71 -21.43 28.41
C LYS A 497 0.58 -21.38 27.59
N TYR A 498 0.47 -21.24 26.26
CA TYR A 498 1.62 -21.06 25.37
C TYR A 498 2.47 -19.83 25.78
N ASN A 499 1.83 -18.80 26.35
CA ASN A 499 2.50 -17.60 26.87
C ASN A 499 2.81 -17.65 28.38
N GLY A 500 2.78 -18.83 29.02
CA GLY A 500 3.21 -19.06 30.39
C GLY A 500 2.18 -18.69 31.48
N TRP A 501 0.88 -18.67 31.15
CA TRP A 501 -0.17 -18.47 32.15
C TRP A 501 -0.57 -19.81 32.78
N GLU A 502 -0.82 -19.78 34.10
CA GLU A 502 -1.34 -20.91 34.86
C GLU A 502 -2.86 -20.99 34.79
N ASP A 503 -3.43 -22.20 34.77
CA ASP A 503 -4.87 -22.44 34.60
C ASP A 503 -5.72 -21.68 35.63
N GLU A 504 -5.35 -21.71 36.88
CA GLU A 504 -6.07 -21.06 37.98
C GLU A 504 -6.21 -19.53 37.79
N LYS A 505 -5.26 -18.91 37.08
CA LYS A 505 -5.24 -17.47 36.82
C LYS A 505 -6.03 -17.08 35.57
N ILE A 506 -6.27 -18.01 34.65
CA ILE A 506 -6.94 -17.69 33.36
C ILE A 506 -8.40 -17.30 33.61
N GLU A 507 -9.15 -18.14 34.32
CA GLU A 507 -10.59 -17.91 34.56
C GLU A 507 -10.86 -16.59 35.32
N SER A 508 -10.02 -16.24 36.30
CA SER A 508 -10.22 -15.05 37.15
C SER A 508 -9.68 -13.75 36.53
N LYS A 509 -8.74 -13.82 35.58
CA LYS A 509 -8.04 -12.63 35.03
C LYS A 509 -8.49 -12.24 33.63
N VAL A 510 -9.26 -13.09 32.93
CA VAL A 510 -9.74 -12.83 31.58
C VAL A 510 -11.23 -12.53 31.58
N LEU A 511 -11.62 -11.36 31.09
CA LEU A 511 -13.03 -11.03 30.86
C LEU A 511 -13.50 -11.71 29.57
N LYS A 512 -14.44 -12.65 29.69
CA LYS A 512 -15.09 -13.32 28.57
C LYS A 512 -16.28 -12.51 28.08
N ILE A 513 -16.34 -12.23 26.79
CA ILE A 513 -17.46 -11.63 26.09
C ILE A 513 -17.87 -12.61 25.00
N TYR A 514 -19.15 -12.97 24.98
CA TYR A 514 -19.71 -13.82 23.96
C TYR A 514 -20.33 -12.98 22.84
N PHE A 515 -20.23 -13.49 21.61
CA PHE A 515 -20.89 -12.91 20.45
C PHE A 515 -21.77 -14.00 19.80
N ASP A 516 -23.06 -13.74 19.61
CA ASP A 516 -23.98 -14.70 19.03
C ASP A 516 -24.28 -14.52 17.53
N GLY A 517 -23.62 -13.56 16.90
CA GLY A 517 -23.83 -13.16 15.50
C GLY A 517 -24.56 -11.83 15.37
N GLU A 518 -25.24 -11.39 16.41
CA GLU A 518 -25.97 -10.12 16.44
C GLU A 518 -25.53 -9.23 17.60
N LYS A 519 -25.36 -9.79 18.79
CA LYS A 519 -25.10 -9.04 20.04
C LYS A 519 -23.91 -9.58 20.82
N TYR A 520 -23.32 -8.69 21.61
CA TYR A 520 -22.31 -9.02 22.60
C TYR A 520 -22.97 -9.16 24.00
N TYR A 521 -22.58 -10.20 24.76
CA TYR A 521 -23.09 -10.42 26.12
C TYR A 521 -22.05 -11.06 27.04
#